data_3b2001b70ae419d5620e10cd190c267a
#
_entry.id   3b2001b70ae419d5620e10cd190c267a
#
_cell.length_a   1.000
_cell.length_b   1.000
_cell.length_c   1.000
_cell.angle_alpha   90.00
_cell.angle_beta   90.00
_cell.angle_gamma   90.00
#
_symmetry.space_group_name_H-M   'P 1'
#
loop_
_entity.id
_entity.type
_entity.pdbx_description
1 polymer ?
#
loop_
_entity_poly.entity_id
_entity_poly.type
_entity_poly.pdbx_seq_one_letter_code
_entity_poly.pdbx_strand_id
1 'polypeptide(L)'
;DQVDIIATNTAEPDSENRRLNPLGKIPTFVTDEGPLFDSRVILEAIDRFAGGDRLLPAAGPKRTTVQTRIALIDGIMDAAILIVYEGRLRPEGMQVQSVLDYQRGKIERSLAYLEDQALQYDKGKNPDAADIGLACMLDYLDFRQVFDWQEAAPSLVSWMTDFATSVSGYKETLPEGIAAAPWRR
;
A
#
# COMPACT_ATOMS: atom_id res chain seq x y z
N ASP A 1 -1.92 -21.37 -1.99
CA ASP A 1 -1.45 -22.11 -3.17
C ASP A 1 -2.42 -22.02 -4.36
N GLN A 2 -3.05 -20.88 -4.55
CA GLN A 2 -3.94 -20.61 -5.69
C GLN A 2 -3.40 -19.49 -6.59
N VAL A 3 -2.27 -18.87 -6.23
CA VAL A 3 -1.65 -17.78 -6.97
C VAL A 3 -0.14 -18.00 -7.03
N ASP A 4 0.43 -17.96 -8.22
CA ASP A 4 1.87 -17.98 -8.45
C ASP A 4 2.39 -16.53 -8.48
N ILE A 5 3.43 -16.25 -7.69
CA ILE A 5 4.06 -14.93 -7.66
C ILE A 5 5.25 -14.94 -8.60
N ILE A 6 5.20 -14.08 -9.62
CA ILE A 6 6.27 -13.95 -10.63
C ILE A 6 6.95 -12.60 -10.43
N ALA A 7 8.23 -12.63 -10.07
CA ALA A 7 9.04 -11.42 -9.99
C ALA A 7 9.26 -10.82 -11.38
N THR A 8 9.13 -9.51 -11.49
CA THR A 8 9.35 -8.81 -12.77
C THR A 8 10.15 -7.52 -12.54
N ASN A 9 10.98 -7.16 -13.54
CA ASN A 9 11.69 -5.90 -13.57
C ASN A 9 10.89 -4.87 -14.39
N THR A 10 10.23 -3.95 -13.72
CA THR A 10 9.43 -2.90 -14.38
C THR A 10 10.25 -1.89 -15.18
N ALA A 11 11.57 -1.83 -14.97
CA ALA A 11 12.47 -0.96 -15.73
C ALA A 11 12.82 -1.49 -17.12
N GLU A 12 12.67 -2.80 -17.35
CA GLU A 12 12.95 -3.42 -18.65
C GLU A 12 11.89 -3.02 -19.69
N PRO A 13 12.31 -2.44 -20.84
CA PRO A 13 11.35 -1.97 -21.86
C PRO A 13 10.48 -3.09 -22.44
N ASP A 14 11.03 -4.30 -22.59
CA ASP A 14 10.38 -5.46 -23.20
C ASP A 14 9.86 -6.47 -22.18
N SER A 15 9.70 -6.07 -20.92
CA SER A 15 9.20 -6.97 -19.88
C SER A 15 7.80 -7.49 -20.22
N GLU A 16 7.52 -8.74 -19.85
CA GLU A 16 6.19 -9.33 -20.01
C GLU A 16 5.13 -8.51 -19.30
N ASN A 17 5.46 -7.95 -18.13
CA ASN A 17 4.57 -7.07 -17.39
C ASN A 17 4.07 -5.87 -18.23
N ARG A 18 4.94 -5.27 -19.07
CA ARG A 18 4.53 -4.16 -19.94
C ARG A 18 3.63 -4.57 -21.09
N ARG A 19 3.69 -5.84 -21.51
CA ARG A 19 2.76 -6.38 -22.50
C ARG A 19 1.39 -6.63 -21.90
N LEU A 20 1.35 -7.07 -20.65
CA LEU A 20 0.12 -7.37 -19.92
C LEU A 20 -0.53 -6.11 -19.34
N ASN A 21 0.27 -5.18 -18.85
CA ASN A 21 -0.19 -3.91 -18.29
C ASN A 21 0.49 -2.74 -19.04
N PRO A 22 -0.23 -2.00 -19.88
CA PRO A 22 0.35 -0.91 -20.67
C PRO A 22 0.92 0.23 -19.82
N LEU A 23 0.56 0.34 -18.53
CA LEU A 23 1.16 1.29 -17.60
C LEU A 23 2.54 0.85 -17.12
N GLY A 24 2.94 -0.42 -17.36
CA GLY A 24 4.21 -0.98 -16.89
C GLY A 24 4.36 -1.03 -15.36
N LYS A 25 3.25 -0.93 -14.64
CA LYS A 25 3.21 -0.96 -13.17
C LYS A 25 2.96 -2.36 -12.64
N ILE A 26 3.36 -2.61 -11.43
CA ILE A 26 2.97 -3.76 -10.61
C ILE A 26 2.02 -3.29 -9.51
N PRO A 27 1.11 -4.17 -9.06
CA PRO A 27 0.90 -5.56 -9.49
C PRO A 27 0.12 -5.66 -10.82
N THR A 28 0.31 -6.78 -11.52
CA THR A 28 -0.54 -7.24 -12.62
C THR A 28 -0.98 -8.67 -12.30
N PHE A 29 -2.27 -8.93 -12.29
CA PHE A 29 -2.84 -10.24 -11.99
C PHE A 29 -3.39 -10.86 -13.25
N VAL A 30 -2.84 -12.02 -13.65
CA VAL A 30 -3.23 -12.73 -14.85
C VAL A 30 -4.29 -13.77 -14.50
N THR A 31 -5.41 -13.72 -15.18
CA THR A 31 -6.51 -14.67 -15.06
C THR A 31 -6.83 -15.31 -16.41
N ASP A 32 -7.67 -16.34 -16.44
CA ASP A 32 -8.15 -16.95 -17.69
C ASP A 32 -8.93 -15.96 -18.59
N GLU A 33 -9.49 -14.91 -17.98
CA GLU A 33 -10.23 -13.84 -18.68
C GLU A 33 -9.30 -12.69 -19.17
N GLY A 34 -8.01 -12.72 -18.78
CA GLY A 34 -7.02 -11.72 -19.13
C GLY A 34 -6.37 -11.04 -17.92
N PRO A 35 -5.47 -10.07 -18.18
CA PRO A 35 -4.74 -9.36 -17.13
C PRO A 35 -5.61 -8.29 -16.45
N LEU A 36 -5.51 -8.22 -15.13
CA LEU A 36 -6.13 -7.20 -14.28
C LEU A 36 -5.05 -6.28 -13.67
N PHE A 37 -5.32 -5.02 -13.59
CA PHE A 37 -4.56 -3.94 -12.95
C PHE A 37 -5.51 -2.75 -12.71
N ASP A 38 -5.39 -1.86 -11.70
CA ASP A 38 -4.36 -1.83 -10.66
C ASP A 38 -4.73 -2.66 -9.41
N SER A 39 -4.03 -2.43 -8.27
CA SER A 39 -4.24 -3.16 -7.02
C SER A 39 -5.70 -3.15 -6.53
N ARG A 40 -6.43 -2.06 -6.72
CA ARG A 40 -7.84 -1.94 -6.33
C ARG A 40 -8.75 -2.92 -7.09
N VAL A 41 -8.54 -3.02 -8.40
CA VAL A 41 -9.25 -3.96 -9.26
C VAL A 41 -8.88 -5.40 -8.91
N ILE A 42 -7.59 -5.65 -8.66
CA ILE A 42 -7.07 -6.97 -8.28
C ILE A 42 -7.64 -7.41 -6.94
N LEU A 43 -7.66 -6.55 -5.93
CA LEU A 43 -8.25 -6.87 -4.61
C LEU A 43 -9.74 -7.21 -4.71
N GLU A 44 -10.49 -6.47 -5.51
CA GLU A 44 -11.92 -6.77 -5.76
C GLU A 44 -12.11 -8.10 -6.49
N ALA A 45 -11.25 -8.42 -7.46
CA ALA A 45 -11.29 -9.69 -8.17
C ALA A 45 -10.94 -10.87 -7.24
N ILE A 46 -9.88 -10.75 -6.44
CA ILE A 46 -9.47 -11.76 -5.46
C ILE A 46 -10.58 -11.99 -4.42
N ASP A 47 -11.19 -10.92 -3.90
CA ASP A 47 -12.30 -11.01 -2.96
C ASP A 47 -13.47 -11.79 -3.56
N ARG A 48 -13.84 -11.48 -4.81
CA ARG A 48 -14.88 -12.18 -5.55
C ARG A 48 -14.55 -13.68 -5.75
N PHE A 49 -13.30 -14.01 -6.12
CA PHE A 49 -12.85 -15.39 -6.26
C PHE A 49 -12.88 -16.16 -4.94
N ALA A 50 -12.66 -15.47 -3.82
CA ALA A 50 -12.73 -16.03 -2.48
C ALA A 50 -14.16 -16.14 -1.91
N GLY A 51 -15.20 -15.82 -2.69
CA GLY A 51 -16.59 -15.88 -2.30
C GLY A 51 -17.21 -14.53 -1.92
N GLY A 52 -16.43 -13.43 -1.98
CA GLY A 52 -16.87 -12.06 -1.69
C GLY A 52 -16.97 -11.70 -0.20
N ASP A 53 -17.13 -10.41 0.05
CA ASP A 53 -17.41 -9.82 1.37
C ASP A 53 -16.34 -10.03 2.45
N ARG A 54 -15.14 -10.45 2.07
CA ARG A 54 -14.01 -10.66 2.99
C ARG A 54 -13.11 -9.44 3.06
N LEU A 55 -12.69 -8.93 1.88
CA LEU A 55 -11.84 -7.75 1.77
C LEU A 55 -12.66 -6.48 1.63
N LEU A 56 -13.78 -6.56 0.93
CA LEU A 56 -14.65 -5.42 0.67
C LEU A 56 -16.11 -5.78 1.02
N PRO A 57 -16.80 -5.00 1.86
CA PRO A 57 -18.23 -5.19 2.09
C PRO A 57 -19.02 -5.16 0.78
N ALA A 58 -20.05 -6.01 0.62
CA ALA A 58 -20.83 -6.16 -0.62
C ALA A 58 -21.38 -4.83 -1.14
N ALA A 59 -21.98 -4.05 -0.26
CA ALA A 59 -22.62 -2.78 -0.62
C ALA A 59 -22.81 -1.86 0.59
N GLY A 60 -23.30 -0.64 0.31
CA GLY A 60 -23.77 0.30 1.34
C GLY A 60 -22.67 1.13 1.99
N PRO A 61 -23.01 1.88 3.05
CA PRO A 61 -22.10 2.86 3.66
C PRO A 61 -20.75 2.28 4.12
N LYS A 62 -20.75 1.05 4.63
CA LYS A 62 -19.50 0.38 5.05
C LYS A 62 -18.52 0.20 3.88
N ARG A 63 -19.01 -0.21 2.70
CA ARG A 63 -18.18 -0.31 1.50
C ARG A 63 -17.57 1.04 1.13
N THR A 64 -18.40 2.08 1.13
CA THR A 64 -17.94 3.45 0.85
C THR A 64 -16.85 3.89 1.82
N THR A 65 -17.01 3.59 3.12
CA THR A 65 -16.00 3.91 4.14
C THR A 65 -14.67 3.21 3.85
N VAL A 66 -14.68 1.90 3.58
CA VAL A 66 -13.48 1.12 3.24
C VAL A 66 -12.82 1.67 1.97
N GLN A 67 -13.60 1.89 0.91
CA GLN A 67 -13.08 2.44 -0.35
C GLN A 67 -12.50 3.85 -0.20
N THR A 68 -13.11 4.72 0.63
CA THR A 68 -12.57 6.05 0.93
C THR A 68 -11.22 5.96 1.64
N ARG A 69 -11.07 5.03 2.57
CA ARG A 69 -9.80 4.81 3.26
C ARG A 69 -8.74 4.27 2.31
N ILE A 70 -9.09 3.32 1.43
CA ILE A 70 -8.19 2.83 0.37
C ILE A 70 -7.73 4.00 -0.52
N ALA A 71 -8.65 4.86 -0.95
CA ALA A 71 -8.31 6.01 -1.79
C ALA A 71 -7.36 7.00 -1.09
N LEU A 72 -7.50 7.21 0.23
CA LEU A 72 -6.59 8.02 1.02
C LEU A 72 -5.18 7.37 1.09
N ILE A 73 -5.13 6.07 1.38
CA ILE A 73 -3.90 5.27 1.45
C ILE A 73 -3.15 5.31 0.11
N ASP A 74 -3.85 5.07 -0.99
CA ASP A 74 -3.29 5.14 -2.34
C ASP A 74 -2.76 6.55 -2.64
N GLY A 75 -3.47 7.59 -2.22
CA GLY A 75 -3.01 8.98 -2.36
C GLY A 75 -1.73 9.29 -1.59
N ILE A 76 -1.52 8.67 -0.41
CA ILE A 76 -0.25 8.74 0.32
C ILE A 76 0.85 8.01 -0.44
N MET A 77 0.57 6.80 -0.94
CA MET A 77 1.52 6.01 -1.73
C MET A 77 1.92 6.71 -3.03
N ASP A 78 0.97 7.34 -3.73
CA ASP A 78 1.23 8.13 -4.93
C ASP A 78 2.14 9.33 -4.63
N ALA A 79 1.91 10.02 -3.52
CA ALA A 79 2.79 11.11 -3.09
C ALA A 79 4.19 10.61 -2.72
N ALA A 80 4.27 9.48 -2.02
CA ALA A 80 5.53 8.86 -1.61
C ALA A 80 6.36 8.39 -2.81
N ILE A 81 5.75 7.72 -3.81
CA ILE A 81 6.48 7.27 -5.00
C ILE A 81 7.00 8.42 -5.83
N LEU A 82 6.29 9.56 -5.89
CA LEU A 82 6.77 10.75 -6.58
C LEU A 82 8.02 11.34 -5.90
N ILE A 83 8.09 11.33 -4.57
CA ILE A 83 9.31 11.72 -3.83
C ILE A 83 10.47 10.78 -4.17
N VAL A 84 10.22 9.46 -4.16
CA VAL A 84 11.23 8.46 -4.53
C VAL A 84 11.73 8.67 -5.96
N TYR A 85 10.84 8.94 -6.90
CA TYR A 85 11.20 9.14 -8.30
C TYR A 85 11.92 10.45 -8.54
N GLU A 86 11.62 11.50 -7.80
CA GLU A 86 12.38 12.76 -7.88
C GLU A 86 13.87 12.51 -7.55
N GLY A 87 14.16 11.66 -6.54
CA GLY A 87 15.52 11.27 -6.20
C GLY A 87 16.19 10.28 -7.16
N ARG A 88 15.41 9.41 -7.82
CA ARG A 88 15.95 8.34 -8.69
C ARG A 88 16.11 8.75 -10.14
N LEU A 89 15.20 9.57 -10.65
CA LEU A 89 15.11 9.88 -12.08
C LEU A 89 15.71 11.23 -12.43
N ARG A 90 15.91 12.11 -11.44
CA ARG A 90 16.57 13.40 -11.67
C ARG A 90 18.04 13.33 -11.24
N PRO A 91 18.94 13.94 -12.03
CA PRO A 91 20.31 14.16 -11.60
C PRO A 91 20.40 14.94 -10.29
N GLU A 92 21.47 14.70 -9.53
CA GLU A 92 21.76 15.46 -8.32
C GLU A 92 21.79 16.97 -8.62
N GLY A 93 21.17 17.78 -7.77
CA GLY A 93 21.05 19.22 -7.94
C GLY A 93 19.93 19.68 -8.90
N MET A 94 19.24 18.77 -9.58
CA MET A 94 18.09 19.10 -10.45
C MET A 94 16.73 18.78 -9.80
N GLN A 95 16.74 18.35 -8.55
CA GLN A 95 15.52 18.09 -7.80
C GLN A 95 14.83 19.41 -7.45
N VAL A 96 13.51 19.45 -7.58
CA VAL A 96 12.73 20.66 -7.30
C VAL A 96 12.14 20.58 -5.90
N GLN A 97 12.73 21.32 -4.96
CA GLN A 97 12.35 21.30 -3.53
C GLN A 97 10.86 21.58 -3.32
N SER A 98 10.27 22.54 -4.02
CA SER A 98 8.85 22.86 -3.89
C SER A 98 7.92 21.71 -4.32
N VAL A 99 8.36 20.86 -5.25
CA VAL A 99 7.63 19.65 -5.64
C VAL A 99 7.70 18.60 -4.53
N LEU A 100 8.88 18.40 -3.95
CA LEU A 100 9.07 17.51 -2.81
C LEU A 100 8.22 17.95 -1.61
N ASP A 101 8.25 19.24 -1.28
CA ASP A 101 7.48 19.82 -0.17
C ASP A 101 5.96 19.66 -0.39
N TYR A 102 5.50 19.84 -1.63
CA TYR A 102 4.10 19.65 -1.99
C TYR A 102 3.65 18.19 -1.76
N GLN A 103 4.48 17.20 -2.13
CA GLN A 103 4.16 15.80 -1.91
C GLN A 103 4.24 15.43 -0.41
N ARG A 104 5.28 15.90 0.29
CA ARG A 104 5.39 15.70 1.75
C ARG A 104 4.20 16.26 2.50
N GLY A 105 3.74 17.46 2.15
CA GLY A 105 2.56 18.06 2.75
C GLY A 105 1.25 17.27 2.53
N LYS A 106 1.14 16.49 1.45
CA LYS A 106 0.02 15.54 1.29
C LYS A 106 0.10 14.40 2.30
N ILE A 107 1.30 13.79 2.43
CA ILE A 107 1.53 12.69 3.37
C ILE A 107 1.24 13.16 4.79
N GLU A 108 1.81 14.31 5.19
CA GLU A 108 1.65 14.89 6.52
C GLU A 108 0.18 15.12 6.90
N ARG A 109 -0.57 15.81 6.04
CA ARG A 109 -2.01 16.06 6.30
C ARG A 109 -2.84 14.78 6.33
N SER A 110 -2.47 13.80 5.51
CA SER A 110 -3.19 12.52 5.47
C SER A 110 -2.89 11.67 6.69
N LEU A 111 -1.64 11.66 7.18
CA LEU A 111 -1.28 10.99 8.42
C LEU A 111 -1.94 11.66 9.64
N ALA A 112 -1.96 12.99 9.69
CA ALA A 112 -2.69 13.73 10.74
C ALA A 112 -4.19 13.36 10.74
N TYR A 113 -4.81 13.26 9.56
CA TYR A 113 -6.20 12.81 9.45
C TYR A 113 -6.40 11.38 9.96
N LEU A 114 -5.46 10.45 9.67
CA LEU A 114 -5.52 9.08 10.17
C LEU A 114 -5.30 9.02 11.69
N GLU A 115 -4.40 9.84 12.23
CA GLU A 115 -4.16 9.98 13.67
C GLU A 115 -5.44 10.43 14.40
N ASP A 116 -6.13 11.44 13.87
CA ASP A 116 -7.39 11.94 14.41
C ASP A 116 -8.52 10.89 14.41
N GLN A 117 -8.43 9.87 13.53
CA GLN A 117 -9.38 8.76 13.51
C GLN A 117 -9.18 7.78 14.68
N ALA A 118 -8.04 7.84 15.37
CA ALA A 118 -7.66 6.95 16.47
C ALA A 118 -7.95 5.47 16.18
N LEU A 119 -7.48 5.02 15.00
CA LEU A 119 -7.76 3.69 14.50
C LEU A 119 -7.23 2.62 15.46
N GLN A 120 -8.03 1.59 15.68
CA GLN A 120 -7.65 0.40 16.44
C GLN A 120 -7.84 -0.83 15.56
N TYR A 121 -6.87 -1.75 15.58
CA TYR A 121 -7.03 -3.03 14.90
C TYR A 121 -7.73 -4.04 15.83
N ASP A 122 -8.81 -4.61 15.36
CA ASP A 122 -9.54 -5.66 16.08
C ASP A 122 -8.87 -7.02 15.82
N LYS A 123 -8.12 -7.52 16.81
CA LYS A 123 -7.36 -8.79 16.73
C LYS A 123 -8.23 -10.04 16.50
N GLY A 124 -9.53 -9.95 16.73
CA GLY A 124 -10.48 -11.03 16.47
C GLY A 124 -11.04 -11.07 15.05
N LYS A 125 -10.65 -10.13 14.21
CA LYS A 125 -11.20 -9.88 12.89
C LYS A 125 -10.20 -10.15 11.78
N ASN A 126 -10.69 -10.67 10.65
CA ASN A 126 -9.88 -10.68 9.44
C ASN A 126 -9.70 -9.24 8.93
N PRO A 127 -8.51 -8.88 8.43
CA PRO A 127 -8.29 -7.57 7.85
C PRO A 127 -9.16 -7.36 6.61
N ASP A 128 -9.68 -6.16 6.47
CA ASP A 128 -10.27 -5.71 5.20
C ASP A 128 -9.18 -5.12 4.27
N ALA A 129 -9.57 -4.76 3.05
CA ALA A 129 -8.64 -4.22 2.07
C ALA A 129 -8.00 -2.88 2.51
N ALA A 130 -8.69 -2.08 3.33
CA ALA A 130 -8.13 -0.85 3.86
C ALA A 130 -7.12 -1.12 4.99
N ASP A 131 -7.34 -2.15 5.80
CA ASP A 131 -6.37 -2.56 6.83
C ASP A 131 -5.07 -3.06 6.19
N ILE A 132 -5.18 -3.93 5.18
CA ILE A 132 -4.02 -4.43 4.42
C ILE A 132 -3.28 -3.25 3.74
N GLY A 133 -4.02 -2.37 3.06
CA GLY A 133 -3.46 -1.20 2.41
C GLY A 133 -2.74 -0.27 3.38
N LEU A 134 -3.31 -0.04 4.57
CA LEU A 134 -2.70 0.79 5.61
C LEU A 134 -1.36 0.21 6.08
N ALA A 135 -1.31 -1.09 6.37
CA ALA A 135 -0.06 -1.75 6.74
C ALA A 135 1.00 -1.65 5.64
N CYS A 136 0.62 -1.93 4.39
CA CYS A 136 1.52 -1.80 3.23
C CYS A 136 2.04 -0.36 3.05
N MET A 137 1.20 0.63 3.25
CA MET A 137 1.58 2.05 3.13
C MET A 137 2.57 2.45 4.22
N LEU A 138 2.32 2.09 5.49
CA LEU A 138 3.23 2.39 6.60
C LEU A 138 4.59 1.73 6.39
N ASP A 139 4.61 0.45 6.00
CA ASP A 139 5.84 -0.26 5.68
C ASP A 139 6.56 0.33 4.46
N TYR A 140 5.83 0.82 3.46
CA TYR A 140 6.44 1.48 2.30
C TYR A 140 7.13 2.80 2.67
N LEU A 141 6.51 3.62 3.53
CA LEU A 141 7.14 4.85 4.03
C LEU A 141 8.45 4.56 4.75
N ASP A 142 8.48 3.52 5.60
CA ASP A 142 9.70 3.05 6.27
C ASP A 142 10.73 2.48 5.30
N PHE A 143 10.31 1.61 4.40
CA PHE A 143 11.19 0.95 3.43
C PHE A 143 11.88 1.94 2.50
N ARG A 144 11.18 3.00 2.12
CA ARG A 144 11.72 4.07 1.26
C ARG A 144 12.33 5.23 2.03
N GLN A 145 12.17 5.26 3.35
CA GLN A 145 12.64 6.34 4.23
C GLN A 145 12.15 7.72 3.75
N VAL A 146 10.89 7.77 3.30
CA VAL A 146 10.31 8.97 2.70
C VAL A 146 9.78 9.93 3.75
N PHE A 147 9.23 9.38 4.84
CA PHE A 147 8.57 10.15 5.89
C PHE A 147 8.56 9.39 7.21
N ASP A 148 8.85 10.07 8.32
CA ASP A 148 8.73 9.50 9.67
C ASP A 148 7.27 9.57 10.13
N TRP A 149 6.52 8.53 9.77
CA TRP A 149 5.12 8.42 10.11
C TRP A 149 4.89 8.10 11.60
N GLN A 150 5.87 7.51 12.28
CA GLN A 150 5.75 7.11 13.68
C GLN A 150 5.71 8.33 14.59
N GLU A 151 6.47 9.39 14.24
CA GLU A 151 6.41 10.67 14.91
C GLU A 151 5.11 11.42 14.59
N ALA A 152 4.68 11.39 13.31
CA ALA A 152 3.52 12.13 12.83
C ALA A 152 2.17 11.52 13.25
N ALA A 153 2.12 10.20 13.45
CA ALA A 153 0.90 9.45 13.76
C ALA A 153 1.16 8.32 14.76
N PRO A 154 1.48 8.64 16.02
CA PRO A 154 1.87 7.66 17.04
C PRO A 154 0.77 6.64 17.37
N SER A 155 -0.52 6.94 17.21
CA SER A 155 -1.59 5.97 17.41
C SER A 155 -1.51 4.79 16.42
N LEU A 156 -1.01 5.05 15.20
CA LEU A 156 -0.83 4.02 14.18
C LEU A 156 0.28 3.01 14.55
N VAL A 157 1.19 3.35 15.47
CA VAL A 157 2.20 2.40 15.97
C VAL A 157 1.53 1.26 16.72
N SER A 158 0.55 1.57 17.57
CA SER A 158 -0.23 0.55 18.28
C SER A 158 -1.08 -0.26 17.31
N TRP A 159 -1.75 0.40 16.37
CA TRP A 159 -2.54 -0.25 15.32
C TRP A 159 -1.68 -1.22 14.52
N MET A 160 -0.50 -0.79 14.07
CA MET A 160 0.44 -1.61 13.28
C MET A 160 0.97 -2.81 14.06
N THR A 161 1.25 -2.61 15.36
CA THR A 161 1.68 -3.70 16.26
C THR A 161 0.60 -4.77 16.38
N ASP A 162 -0.64 -4.36 16.57
CA ASP A 162 -1.79 -5.26 16.69
C ASP A 162 -2.10 -5.98 15.38
N PHE A 163 -2.04 -5.28 14.24
CA PHE A 163 -2.15 -5.87 12.91
C PHE A 163 -1.08 -6.93 12.67
N ALA A 164 0.19 -6.57 12.82
CA ALA A 164 1.33 -7.43 12.53
C ALA A 164 1.39 -8.71 13.39
N THR A 165 0.88 -8.65 14.63
CA THR A 165 0.81 -9.82 15.52
C THR A 165 -0.41 -10.71 15.26
N SER A 166 -1.45 -10.18 14.63
CA SER A 166 -2.72 -10.90 14.40
C SER A 166 -2.84 -11.48 13.00
N VAL A 167 -2.19 -10.87 12.00
CA VAL A 167 -2.28 -11.30 10.60
C VAL A 167 -1.10 -12.22 10.28
N SER A 168 -1.39 -13.52 10.15
CA SER A 168 -0.37 -14.57 10.01
C SER A 168 0.56 -14.37 8.79
N GLY A 169 0.04 -13.91 7.66
CA GLY A 169 0.82 -13.68 6.43
C GLY A 169 1.66 -12.40 6.42
N TYR A 170 1.53 -11.52 7.43
CA TYR A 170 2.20 -10.23 7.40
C TYR A 170 3.73 -10.34 7.28
N LYS A 171 4.35 -11.15 8.13
CA LYS A 171 5.82 -11.28 8.15
C LYS A 171 6.39 -11.93 6.88
N GLU A 172 5.62 -12.80 6.26
CA GLU A 172 6.00 -13.53 5.05
C GLU A 172 6.02 -12.64 3.80
N THR A 173 5.34 -11.50 3.87
CA THR A 173 5.21 -10.56 2.74
C THR A 173 6.08 -9.30 2.89
N LEU A 174 6.88 -9.20 3.95
CA LEU A 174 7.78 -8.07 4.15
C LEU A 174 8.84 -7.99 3.05
N PRO A 175 9.17 -6.80 2.53
CA PRO A 175 10.24 -6.64 1.57
C PRO A 175 11.60 -6.90 2.20
N GLU A 176 12.51 -7.53 1.44
CA GLU A 176 13.89 -7.70 1.88
C GLU A 176 14.56 -6.35 2.16
N GLY A 177 15.29 -6.27 3.28
CA GLY A 177 16.01 -5.05 3.67
C GLY A 177 15.17 -3.94 4.30
N ILE A 178 13.89 -4.21 4.62
CA ILE A 178 13.11 -3.26 5.40
C ILE A 178 13.73 -3.07 6.79
N ALA A 179 13.73 -1.83 7.28
CA ALA A 179 14.30 -1.50 8.59
C ALA A 179 13.60 -2.28 9.72
N ALA A 180 14.36 -2.67 10.74
CA ALA A 180 13.80 -3.34 11.91
C ALA A 180 12.85 -2.41 12.67
N ALA A 181 11.68 -2.94 13.03
CA ALA A 181 10.71 -2.25 13.88
C ALA A 181 10.15 -3.22 14.93
N PRO A 182 9.60 -2.72 16.06
CA PRO A 182 9.11 -3.59 17.13
C PRO A 182 8.09 -4.63 16.66
N TRP A 183 7.19 -4.25 15.75
CA TRP A 183 6.16 -5.14 15.19
C TRP A 183 6.64 -6.11 14.12
N ARG A 184 7.87 -5.95 13.59
CA ARG A 184 8.48 -6.84 12.58
C ARG A 184 9.35 -7.95 13.19
N ARG A 185 9.48 -7.98 14.52
CA ARG A 185 10.29 -8.98 15.27
C ARG A 185 9.55 -10.29 15.48
#